data_c9182b90d1ac6a6a0007847bce523553
#
_entry.id   c9182b90d1ac6a6a0007847bce523553
#
_cell.length_a   1.000
_cell.length_b   1.000
_cell.length_c   1.000
_cell.angle_alpha   90.00
_cell.angle_beta   90.00
_cell.angle_gamma   90.00
#
_symmetry.space_group_name_H-M   'P 1'
#
loop_
_entity.id
_entity.type
_entity.pdbx_description
1 polymer ?
#
loop_
_entity_poly.entity_id
_entity_poly.type
_entity_poly.pdbx_seq_one_letter_code
_entity_poly.pdbx_strand_id
1 'polypeptide(L)'
;VIRVLLVDDQPLLRSGFRALLDLEADIEVVAEGADGREALALAREHLPDVVLIDVRMPVVDGIEATRRIAADPSLSGVRVVILTNYGLDEYVFNGLRAGAAGFLVKDIVPEDLLHAVRVAARGDALLAPAITRRLIDRFVAQPLGGDAGAGLAELTAREREAVLLVARGLSNDQIAARMVISPMTAKTHVNRAMTKLHARDRAQLVILAYESGLVTRRDS
;
A
#
# COMPACT_ATOMS: atom_id res chain seq x y z
N VAL A 1 11.69 -12.48 11.30
CA VAL A 1 12.48 -11.29 10.89
C VAL A 1 11.87 -10.77 9.60
N ILE A 2 11.55 -9.47 9.53
CA ILE A 2 11.01 -8.81 8.34
C ILE A 2 12.17 -8.47 7.40
N ARG A 3 12.12 -8.98 6.18
CA ARG A 3 13.17 -8.77 5.17
C ARG A 3 12.83 -7.54 4.32
N VAL A 4 13.71 -6.54 4.34
CA VAL A 4 13.50 -5.25 3.67
C VAL A 4 14.50 -5.06 2.54
N LEU A 5 14.01 -4.70 1.35
CA LEU A 5 14.81 -4.16 0.26
C LEU A 5 14.67 -2.63 0.27
N LEU A 6 15.80 -1.93 0.31
CA LEU A 6 15.84 -0.46 0.35
C LEU A 6 16.34 0.10 -0.98
N VAL A 7 15.53 0.94 -1.64
CA VAL A 7 15.86 1.48 -2.97
C VAL A 7 15.70 2.99 -2.98
N ASP A 8 16.81 3.69 -3.17
CA ASP A 8 16.87 5.16 -3.21
C ASP A 8 18.12 5.58 -3.98
N ASP A 9 18.03 6.56 -4.86
CA ASP A 9 19.19 7.05 -5.64
C ASP A 9 20.14 7.93 -4.81
N GLN A 10 19.72 8.36 -3.61
CA GLN A 10 20.51 9.20 -2.70
C GLN A 10 21.25 8.32 -1.67
N PRO A 11 22.58 8.14 -1.81
CA PRO A 11 23.34 7.21 -0.95
C PRO A 11 23.28 7.57 0.53
N LEU A 12 23.31 8.87 0.87
CA LEU A 12 23.25 9.32 2.26
C LEU A 12 21.92 8.99 2.93
N LEU A 13 20.83 9.19 2.22
CA LEU A 13 19.49 8.90 2.73
C LEU A 13 19.29 7.38 2.89
N ARG A 14 19.73 6.61 1.91
CA ARG A 14 19.69 5.15 1.94
C ARG A 14 20.48 4.61 3.14
N SER A 15 21.72 5.10 3.35
CA SER A 15 22.51 4.73 4.51
C SER A 15 21.85 5.11 5.84
N GLY A 16 21.16 6.25 5.89
CA GLY A 16 20.42 6.69 7.08
C GLY A 16 19.25 5.75 7.40
N PHE A 17 18.43 5.41 6.41
CA PHE A 17 17.33 4.45 6.60
C PHE A 17 17.85 3.05 6.96
N ARG A 18 18.93 2.60 6.32
CA ARG A 18 19.57 1.34 6.67
C ARG A 18 19.98 1.31 8.14
N ALA A 19 20.68 2.36 8.59
CA ALA A 19 21.15 2.43 9.97
C ALA A 19 19.98 2.38 10.98
N LEU A 20 18.84 3.00 10.67
CA LEU A 20 17.65 2.95 11.51
C LEU A 20 17.02 1.55 11.54
N LEU A 21 16.91 0.88 10.39
CA LEU A 21 16.33 -0.45 10.29
C LEU A 21 17.21 -1.52 10.96
N ASP A 22 18.54 -1.41 10.82
CA ASP A 22 19.51 -2.33 11.41
C ASP A 22 19.57 -2.26 12.96
N LEU A 23 18.97 -1.24 13.60
CA LEU A 23 18.81 -1.16 15.05
C LEU A 23 17.73 -2.12 15.59
N GLU A 24 16.85 -2.62 14.74
CA GLU A 24 15.71 -3.42 15.13
C GLU A 24 15.99 -4.92 14.95
N ALA A 25 15.83 -5.71 15.99
CA ALA A 25 16.12 -7.15 15.97
C ALA A 25 15.13 -7.96 15.10
N ASP A 26 13.98 -7.39 14.79
CA ASP A 26 12.91 -8.00 13.98
C ASP A 26 12.92 -7.57 12.51
N ILE A 27 13.87 -6.72 12.08
CA ILE A 27 14.00 -6.20 10.72
C ILE A 27 15.41 -6.48 10.19
N GLU A 28 15.51 -6.87 8.92
CA GLU A 28 16.77 -7.13 8.22
C GLU A 28 16.76 -6.45 6.84
N VAL A 29 17.72 -5.58 6.56
CA VAL A 29 17.92 -5.03 5.21
C VAL A 29 18.70 -6.04 4.37
N VAL A 30 18.00 -6.78 3.53
CA VAL A 30 18.56 -7.88 2.72
C VAL A 30 19.31 -7.42 1.48
N ALA A 31 18.96 -6.24 0.93
CA ALA A 31 19.66 -5.65 -0.20
C ALA A 31 19.38 -4.14 -0.31
N GLU A 32 20.22 -3.45 -1.08
CA GLU A 32 20.08 -2.05 -1.42
C GLU A 32 20.19 -1.85 -2.94
N GLY A 33 19.37 -0.93 -3.50
CA GLY A 33 19.39 -0.54 -4.90
C GLY A 33 19.36 0.98 -5.08
N ALA A 34 19.79 1.45 -6.25
CA ALA A 34 19.85 2.87 -6.59
C ALA A 34 18.87 3.27 -7.69
N ASP A 35 18.22 2.32 -8.35
CA ASP A 35 17.19 2.57 -9.37
C ASP A 35 16.11 1.48 -9.40
N GLY A 36 15.02 1.73 -10.14
CA GLY A 36 13.90 0.80 -10.21
C GLY A 36 14.19 -0.48 -10.99
N ARG A 37 15.24 -0.52 -11.82
CA ARG A 37 15.68 -1.76 -12.52
C ARG A 37 16.38 -2.67 -11.52
N GLU A 38 17.28 -2.11 -10.69
CA GLU A 38 17.90 -2.83 -9.60
C GLU A 38 16.86 -3.32 -8.59
N ALA A 39 15.85 -2.50 -8.28
CA ALA A 39 14.75 -2.88 -7.39
C ALA A 39 14.08 -4.19 -7.82
N LEU A 40 13.74 -4.33 -9.12
CA LEU A 40 13.10 -5.54 -9.62
C LEU A 40 14.03 -6.76 -9.59
N ALA A 41 15.31 -6.60 -9.97
CA ALA A 41 16.30 -7.66 -9.96
C ALA A 41 16.53 -8.18 -8.53
N LEU A 42 16.78 -7.26 -7.59
CA LEU A 42 17.02 -7.59 -6.18
C LEU A 42 15.78 -8.16 -5.48
N ALA A 43 14.58 -7.69 -5.84
CA ALA A 43 13.34 -8.25 -5.31
C ALA A 43 13.17 -9.73 -5.72
N ARG A 44 13.51 -10.09 -6.96
CA ARG A 44 13.48 -11.49 -7.43
C ARG A 44 14.53 -12.37 -6.76
N GLU A 45 15.71 -11.82 -6.54
CA GLU A 45 16.83 -12.55 -5.93
C GLU A 45 16.61 -12.79 -4.44
N HIS A 46 16.17 -11.76 -3.73
CA HIS A 46 16.10 -11.79 -2.27
C HIS A 46 14.71 -12.10 -1.70
N LEU A 47 13.64 -11.99 -2.50
CA LEU A 47 12.26 -12.20 -2.08
C LEU A 47 11.94 -11.48 -0.75
N PRO A 48 12.08 -10.13 -0.67
CA PRO A 48 11.83 -9.39 0.54
C PRO A 48 10.34 -9.39 0.92
N ASP A 49 10.03 -9.18 2.19
CA ASP A 49 8.67 -8.95 2.65
C ASP A 49 8.20 -7.53 2.28
N VAL A 50 9.11 -6.56 2.41
CA VAL A 50 8.83 -5.14 2.15
C VAL A 50 9.91 -4.54 1.25
N VAL A 51 9.50 -3.77 0.26
CA VAL A 51 10.36 -2.90 -0.53
C VAL A 51 10.06 -1.45 -0.15
N LEU A 52 11.05 -0.75 0.40
CA LEU A 52 11.02 0.70 0.57
C LEU A 52 11.64 1.34 -0.67
N ILE A 53 10.88 2.12 -1.44
CA ILE A 53 11.35 2.63 -2.73
C ILE A 53 11.06 4.13 -2.90
N ASP A 54 12.07 4.89 -3.33
CA ASP A 54 11.86 6.29 -3.72
C ASP A 54 11.04 6.39 -5.02
N VAL A 55 10.25 7.45 -5.12
CA VAL A 55 9.48 7.77 -6.34
C VAL A 55 10.41 8.15 -7.48
N ARG A 56 11.32 9.09 -7.23
CA ARG A 56 12.13 9.69 -8.29
C ARG A 56 13.55 9.14 -8.31
N MET A 57 13.77 8.22 -9.21
CA MET A 57 15.08 7.62 -9.44
C MET A 57 15.42 7.63 -10.94
N PRO A 58 16.71 7.59 -11.30
CA PRO A 58 17.13 7.49 -12.70
C PRO A 58 16.73 6.12 -13.30
N VAL A 59 16.80 6.03 -14.63
CA VAL A 59 16.57 4.82 -15.44
C VAL A 59 15.13 4.30 -15.38
N VAL A 60 14.68 3.84 -14.23
CA VAL A 60 13.30 3.39 -13.94
C VAL A 60 12.86 4.04 -12.63
N ASP A 61 11.78 4.81 -12.66
CA ASP A 61 11.23 5.42 -11.46
C ASP A 61 10.55 4.40 -10.53
N GLY A 62 10.30 4.81 -9.28
CA GLY A 62 9.73 3.93 -8.27
C GLY A 62 8.30 3.49 -8.56
N ILE A 63 7.50 4.28 -9.28
CA ILE A 63 6.14 3.93 -9.66
C ILE A 63 6.14 2.82 -10.70
N GLU A 64 6.99 2.94 -11.73
CA GLU A 64 7.15 1.90 -12.75
C GLU A 64 7.76 0.62 -12.17
N ALA A 65 8.75 0.74 -11.28
CA ALA A 65 9.31 -0.40 -10.55
C ALA A 65 8.22 -1.10 -9.71
N THR A 66 7.40 -0.33 -8.98
CA THR A 66 6.26 -0.84 -8.21
C THR A 66 5.29 -1.62 -9.10
N ARG A 67 4.95 -1.08 -10.28
CA ARG A 67 4.07 -1.75 -11.24
C ARG A 67 4.63 -3.09 -11.70
N ARG A 68 5.93 -3.14 -12.03
CA ARG A 68 6.61 -4.39 -12.46
C ARG A 68 6.69 -5.42 -11.35
N ILE A 69 7.01 -5.01 -10.13
CA ILE A 69 7.01 -5.89 -8.95
C ILE A 69 5.58 -6.41 -8.70
N ALA A 70 4.58 -5.53 -8.77
CA ALA A 70 3.19 -5.89 -8.58
C ALA A 70 2.66 -6.86 -9.64
N ALA A 71 3.10 -6.76 -10.87
CA ALA A 71 2.69 -7.62 -11.98
C ALA A 71 3.42 -8.98 -12.00
N ASP A 72 4.50 -9.15 -11.23
CA ASP A 72 5.29 -10.38 -11.21
C ASP A 72 4.68 -11.41 -10.24
N PRO A 73 4.18 -12.57 -10.75
CA PRO A 73 3.59 -13.61 -9.89
C PRO A 73 4.55 -14.16 -8.84
N SER A 74 5.86 -14.20 -9.12
CA SER A 74 6.89 -14.67 -8.18
C SER A 74 7.06 -13.74 -6.98
N LEU A 75 6.61 -12.48 -7.10
CA LEU A 75 6.70 -11.43 -6.09
C LEU A 75 5.34 -11.12 -5.42
N SER A 76 4.37 -12.01 -5.52
CA SER A 76 3.02 -11.80 -4.99
C SER A 76 2.97 -11.54 -3.47
N GLY A 77 3.97 -12.03 -2.72
CA GLY A 77 4.14 -11.77 -1.28
C GLY A 77 4.79 -10.43 -0.94
N VAL A 78 5.48 -9.79 -1.90
CA VAL A 78 6.24 -8.55 -1.68
C VAL A 78 5.30 -7.35 -1.55
N ARG A 79 5.52 -6.52 -0.54
CA ARG A 79 4.77 -5.28 -0.29
C ARG A 79 5.65 -4.07 -0.59
N VAL A 80 5.22 -3.22 -1.51
CA VAL A 80 5.97 -2.02 -1.88
C VAL A 80 5.42 -0.83 -1.13
N VAL A 81 6.28 -0.14 -0.38
CA VAL A 81 6.01 1.13 0.29
C VAL A 81 6.84 2.22 -0.39
N ILE A 82 6.17 3.21 -0.91
CA ILE A 82 6.81 4.31 -1.64
C ILE A 82 7.26 5.39 -0.65
N LEU A 83 8.52 5.82 -0.79
CA LEU A 83 9.09 6.96 -0.09
C LEU A 83 9.04 8.19 -1.01
N THR A 84 8.66 9.36 -0.50
CA THR A 84 8.60 10.60 -1.29
C THR A 84 9.00 11.81 -0.46
N ASN A 85 9.66 12.79 -1.08
CA ASN A 85 9.99 14.06 -0.42
C ASN A 85 8.77 14.97 -0.23
N TYR A 86 7.76 14.84 -1.10
CA TYR A 86 6.53 15.64 -1.05
C TYR A 86 5.33 14.81 -1.51
N GLY A 87 4.25 14.92 -0.75
CA GLY A 87 2.96 14.29 -1.10
C GLY A 87 2.28 15.01 -2.27
N LEU A 88 2.89 14.96 -3.47
CA LEU A 88 2.19 15.36 -4.68
C LEU A 88 1.10 14.32 -4.94
N ASP A 89 -0.16 14.75 -4.90
CA ASP A 89 -1.34 13.90 -5.04
C ASP A 89 -1.29 12.95 -6.25
N GLU A 90 -0.60 13.38 -7.31
CA GLU A 90 -0.40 12.60 -8.52
C GLU A 90 0.49 11.37 -8.30
N TYR A 91 1.57 11.49 -7.53
CA TYR A 91 2.46 10.35 -7.24
C TYR A 91 1.80 9.33 -6.31
N VAL A 92 1.05 9.80 -5.33
CA VAL A 92 0.29 8.92 -4.42
C VAL A 92 -0.70 8.09 -5.21
N PHE A 93 -1.50 8.74 -6.06
CA PHE A 93 -2.50 8.07 -6.88
C PHE A 93 -1.88 7.05 -7.85
N ASN A 94 -0.87 7.47 -8.62
CA ASN A 94 -0.22 6.62 -9.61
C ASN A 94 0.51 5.43 -8.96
N GLY A 95 1.12 5.64 -7.80
CA GLY A 95 1.80 4.59 -7.06
C GLY A 95 0.84 3.56 -6.49
N LEU A 96 -0.28 3.97 -5.93
CA LEU A 96 -1.32 3.05 -5.46
C LEU A 96 -1.92 2.25 -6.63
N ARG A 97 -2.21 2.90 -7.77
CA ARG A 97 -2.64 2.18 -8.99
C ARG A 97 -1.57 1.22 -9.52
N ALA A 98 -0.29 1.53 -9.31
CA ALA A 98 0.80 0.65 -9.67
C ALA A 98 0.92 -0.58 -8.73
N GLY A 99 0.23 -0.59 -7.58
CA GLY A 99 0.23 -1.68 -6.62
C GLY A 99 1.03 -1.41 -5.34
N ALA A 100 1.31 -0.13 -5.01
CA ALA A 100 1.93 0.20 -3.72
C ALA A 100 1.01 -0.12 -2.55
N ALA A 101 1.55 -0.77 -1.51
CA ALA A 101 0.86 -1.07 -0.27
C ALA A 101 0.79 0.14 0.68
N GLY A 102 1.62 1.16 0.44
CA GLY A 102 1.64 2.37 1.27
C GLY A 102 2.54 3.47 0.74
N PHE A 103 2.44 4.61 1.42
CA PHE A 103 3.22 5.82 1.17
C PHE A 103 3.75 6.42 2.45
N LEU A 104 5.01 6.85 2.42
CA LEU A 104 5.67 7.57 3.50
C LEU A 104 6.34 8.82 2.95
N VAL A 105 6.40 9.86 3.75
CA VAL A 105 7.20 11.05 3.46
C VAL A 105 8.60 10.83 4.01
N LYS A 106 9.65 11.20 3.27
CA LYS A 106 11.05 10.93 3.66
C LYS A 106 11.51 11.66 4.93
N ASP A 107 10.81 12.71 5.35
CA ASP A 107 11.02 13.42 6.62
C ASP A 107 10.26 12.77 7.81
N ILE A 108 9.86 11.52 7.66
CA ILE A 108 9.19 10.71 8.69
C ILE A 108 10.09 10.53 9.91
N VAL A 109 9.49 10.53 11.09
CA VAL A 109 10.22 10.18 12.33
C VAL A 109 10.56 8.68 12.34
N PRO A 110 11.69 8.28 12.95
CA PRO A 110 12.16 6.89 12.94
C PRO A 110 11.11 5.87 13.39
N GLU A 111 10.39 6.16 14.45
CA GLU A 111 9.37 5.27 15.02
C GLU A 111 8.24 4.97 14.04
N ASP A 112 7.83 5.97 13.26
CA ASP A 112 6.76 5.82 12.26
C ASP A 112 7.25 5.02 11.04
N LEU A 113 8.53 5.16 10.63
CA LEU A 113 9.13 4.32 9.59
C LEU A 113 9.14 2.84 10.00
N LEU A 114 9.62 2.54 11.21
CA LEU A 114 9.66 1.19 11.75
C LEU A 114 8.26 0.58 11.88
N HIS A 115 7.31 1.38 12.38
CA HIS A 115 5.90 0.99 12.44
C HIS A 115 5.33 0.68 11.05
N ALA A 116 5.64 1.51 10.07
CA ALA A 116 5.21 1.36 8.70
C ALA A 116 5.70 0.06 8.05
N VAL A 117 6.98 -0.28 8.24
CA VAL A 117 7.55 -1.54 7.76
C VAL A 117 6.81 -2.74 8.36
N ARG A 118 6.55 -2.71 9.67
CA ARG A 118 5.83 -3.80 10.37
C ARG A 118 4.38 -3.94 9.89
N VAL A 119 3.69 -2.82 9.65
CA VAL A 119 2.31 -2.81 9.14
C VAL A 119 2.27 -3.35 7.70
N ALA A 120 3.16 -2.89 6.83
CA ALA A 120 3.24 -3.36 5.45
C ALA A 120 3.53 -4.87 5.36
N ALA A 121 4.48 -5.37 6.16
CA ALA A 121 4.82 -6.79 6.21
C ALA A 121 3.66 -7.70 6.61
N ARG A 122 2.69 -7.19 7.39
CA ARG A 122 1.46 -7.91 7.75
C ARG A 122 0.39 -7.90 6.66
N GLY A 123 0.64 -7.18 5.55
CA GLY A 123 -0.35 -6.95 4.49
C GLY A 123 -1.44 -5.95 4.86
N ASP A 124 -1.28 -5.22 5.96
CA ASP A 124 -2.15 -4.10 6.30
C ASP A 124 -1.71 -2.86 5.48
N ALA A 125 -2.67 -2.08 4.95
CA ALA A 125 -2.33 -0.89 4.18
C ALA A 125 -1.88 0.25 5.07
N LEU A 126 -0.78 0.86 4.71
CA LEU A 126 -0.26 2.06 5.35
C LEU A 126 -0.71 3.31 4.57
N LEU A 127 -1.95 3.68 4.75
CA LEU A 127 -2.47 4.96 4.27
C LEU A 127 -2.69 5.88 5.47
N ALA A 128 -1.83 6.88 5.63
CA ALA A 128 -2.09 7.95 6.58
C ALA A 128 -3.48 8.57 6.30
N PRO A 129 -4.26 8.94 7.32
CA PRO A 129 -5.60 9.52 7.13
C PRO A 129 -5.63 10.73 6.17
N ALA A 130 -4.55 11.51 6.13
CA ALA A 130 -4.39 12.62 5.19
C ALA A 130 -4.28 12.15 3.73
N ILE A 131 -3.58 11.05 3.48
CA ILE A 131 -3.45 10.45 2.13
C ILE A 131 -4.77 9.84 1.70
N THR A 132 -5.47 9.16 2.60
CA THR A 132 -6.80 8.61 2.34
C THR A 132 -7.79 9.72 1.94
N ARG A 133 -7.82 10.85 2.64
CA ARG A 133 -8.68 11.99 2.28
C ARG A 133 -8.35 12.55 0.90
N ARG A 134 -7.07 12.74 0.57
CA ARG A 134 -6.63 13.23 -0.75
C ARG A 134 -6.99 12.27 -1.89
N LEU A 135 -6.92 10.97 -1.66
CA LEU A 135 -7.42 9.96 -2.60
C LEU A 135 -8.92 10.12 -2.83
N ILE A 136 -9.69 10.26 -1.75
CA ILE A 136 -11.14 10.49 -1.81
C ILE A 136 -11.45 11.73 -2.63
N ASP A 137 -10.82 12.87 -2.35
CA ASP A 137 -11.04 14.14 -3.04
C ASP A 137 -10.78 14.02 -4.55
N ARG A 138 -9.74 13.28 -4.94
CA ARG A 138 -9.38 13.07 -6.35
C ARG A 138 -10.33 12.12 -7.09
N PHE A 139 -10.74 11.02 -6.46
CA PHE A 139 -11.74 10.11 -7.03
C PHE A 139 -13.11 10.79 -7.17
N VAL A 140 -13.43 11.68 -6.25
CA VAL A 140 -14.64 12.50 -6.31
C VAL A 140 -14.59 13.51 -7.46
N ALA A 141 -13.38 14.00 -7.83
CA ALA A 141 -13.21 14.98 -8.91
C ALA A 141 -13.20 14.37 -10.32
N GLN A 142 -12.85 13.09 -10.45
CA GLN A 142 -12.81 12.39 -11.75
C GLN A 142 -13.51 11.03 -11.65
N PRO A 143 -14.78 10.88 -12.04
CA PRO A 143 -15.40 9.57 -12.19
C PRO A 143 -14.67 8.81 -13.31
N LEU A 144 -13.87 7.84 -12.93
CA LEU A 144 -13.25 6.93 -13.89
C LEU A 144 -14.31 5.92 -14.34
N GLY A 145 -14.79 6.07 -15.58
CA GLY A 145 -15.58 5.05 -16.24
C GLY A 145 -14.70 3.82 -16.52
N GLY A 146 -14.84 2.81 -15.72
CA GLY A 146 -14.15 1.53 -15.87
C GLY A 146 -15.06 0.39 -15.43
N ASP A 147 -14.98 -0.73 -16.13
CA ASP A 147 -15.77 -1.96 -16.01
C ASP A 147 -15.53 -2.76 -14.71
N ALA A 148 -15.24 -2.08 -13.60
CA ALA A 148 -14.90 -2.68 -12.30
C ALA A 148 -16.10 -3.24 -11.52
N GLY A 149 -17.29 -3.27 -12.12
CA GLY A 149 -18.52 -3.74 -11.47
C GLY A 149 -18.62 -5.26 -11.32
N ALA A 150 -17.88 -6.04 -12.08
CA ALA A 150 -18.04 -7.50 -12.12
C ALA A 150 -17.72 -8.21 -10.80
N GLY A 151 -16.68 -7.79 -10.07
CA GLY A 151 -16.29 -8.42 -8.80
C GLY A 151 -17.18 -8.07 -7.61
N LEU A 152 -17.89 -6.94 -7.65
CA LEU A 152 -18.74 -6.51 -6.54
C LEU A 152 -19.95 -7.42 -6.29
N ALA A 153 -20.39 -8.14 -7.32
CA ALA A 153 -21.50 -9.08 -7.22
C ALA A 153 -21.16 -10.32 -6.39
N GLU A 154 -19.87 -10.63 -6.23
CA GLU A 154 -19.38 -11.76 -5.45
C GLU A 154 -19.31 -11.50 -3.93
N LEU A 155 -19.40 -10.23 -3.54
CA LEU A 155 -19.35 -9.84 -2.14
C LEU A 155 -20.66 -10.14 -1.42
N THR A 156 -20.56 -10.75 -0.24
CA THR A 156 -21.69 -10.80 0.68
C THR A 156 -22.04 -9.40 1.20
N ALA A 157 -23.24 -9.21 1.75
CA ALA A 157 -23.65 -7.94 2.35
C ALA A 157 -22.65 -7.42 3.40
N ARG A 158 -22.12 -8.33 4.25
CA ARG A 158 -21.14 -7.97 5.30
C ARG A 158 -19.76 -7.65 4.75
N GLU A 159 -19.31 -8.33 3.72
CA GLU A 159 -18.06 -8.00 3.03
C GLU A 159 -18.18 -6.65 2.31
N ARG A 160 -19.30 -6.38 1.65
CA ARG A 160 -19.58 -5.10 1.00
C ARG A 160 -19.62 -3.95 2.01
N GLU A 161 -20.26 -4.15 3.17
CA GLU A 161 -20.27 -3.18 4.26
C GLU A 161 -18.86 -2.92 4.78
N ALA A 162 -18.04 -3.96 4.97
CA ALA A 162 -16.65 -3.82 5.37
C ALA A 162 -15.82 -3.03 4.33
N VAL A 163 -15.99 -3.30 3.03
CA VAL A 163 -15.32 -2.56 1.94
C VAL A 163 -15.70 -1.07 1.96
N LEU A 164 -16.97 -0.74 2.16
CA LEU A 164 -17.43 0.65 2.30
C LEU A 164 -16.74 1.37 3.47
N LEU A 165 -16.60 0.70 4.60
CA LEU A 165 -15.96 1.28 5.78
C LEU A 165 -14.43 1.39 5.61
N VAL A 166 -13.81 0.42 4.92
CA VAL A 166 -12.40 0.51 4.50
C VAL A 166 -12.17 1.71 3.59
N ALA A 167 -13.03 1.90 2.59
CA ALA A 167 -12.93 3.02 1.67
C ALA A 167 -13.13 4.40 2.33
N ARG A 168 -13.78 4.44 3.50
CA ARG A 168 -13.88 5.62 4.36
C ARG A 168 -12.69 5.81 5.30
N GLY A 169 -11.66 4.97 5.20
CA GLY A 169 -10.42 5.07 5.97
C GLY A 169 -10.50 4.51 7.41
N LEU A 170 -11.55 3.76 7.77
CA LEU A 170 -11.69 3.20 9.11
C LEU A 170 -10.69 2.04 9.33
N SER A 171 -10.09 1.96 10.52
CA SER A 171 -9.30 0.79 10.95
C SER A 171 -10.20 -0.43 11.21
N ASN A 172 -9.60 -1.63 11.36
CA ASN A 172 -10.38 -2.83 11.69
C ASN A 172 -11.12 -2.70 13.03
N ASP A 173 -10.56 -2.01 14.02
CA ASP A 173 -11.22 -1.74 15.30
C ASP A 173 -12.42 -0.82 15.14
N GLN A 174 -12.29 0.24 14.32
CA GLN A 174 -13.38 1.15 14.00
C GLN A 174 -14.49 0.47 13.18
N ILE A 175 -14.10 -0.39 12.23
CA ILE A 175 -15.04 -1.22 11.45
C ILE A 175 -15.79 -2.16 12.40
N ALA A 176 -15.09 -2.83 13.30
CA ALA A 176 -15.67 -3.72 14.28
C ALA A 176 -16.71 -3.01 15.15
N ALA A 177 -16.38 -1.83 15.67
CA ALA A 177 -17.30 -1.01 16.44
C ALA A 177 -18.54 -0.61 15.63
N ARG A 178 -18.36 -0.23 14.35
CA ARG A 178 -19.46 0.20 13.48
C ARG A 178 -20.39 -0.93 13.07
N MET A 179 -19.83 -2.12 12.80
CA MET A 179 -20.57 -3.33 12.40
C MET A 179 -21.09 -4.14 13.60
N VAL A 180 -20.73 -3.76 14.84
CA VAL A 180 -21.06 -4.46 16.10
C VAL A 180 -20.55 -5.92 16.06
N ILE A 181 -19.27 -6.09 15.74
CA ILE A 181 -18.57 -7.38 15.66
C ILE A 181 -17.20 -7.29 16.35
N SER A 182 -16.49 -8.41 16.47
CA SER A 182 -15.10 -8.39 16.98
C SER A 182 -14.11 -7.85 15.94
N PRO A 183 -12.97 -7.23 16.35
CA PRO A 183 -11.91 -6.81 15.43
C PRO A 183 -11.40 -7.95 14.54
N MET A 184 -11.30 -9.16 15.07
CA MET A 184 -10.92 -10.34 14.32
C MET A 184 -11.95 -10.68 13.22
N THR A 185 -13.24 -10.54 13.52
CA THR A 185 -14.32 -10.75 12.54
C THR A 185 -14.29 -9.68 11.46
N ALA A 186 -14.07 -8.40 11.83
CA ALA A 186 -13.90 -7.32 10.87
C ALA A 186 -12.72 -7.59 9.92
N LYS A 187 -11.55 -7.96 10.46
CA LYS A 187 -10.38 -8.37 9.67
C LYS A 187 -10.71 -9.51 8.71
N THR A 188 -11.48 -10.50 9.16
CA THR A 188 -11.90 -11.63 8.32
C THR A 188 -12.77 -11.19 7.15
N HIS A 189 -13.74 -10.28 7.35
CA HIS A 189 -14.58 -9.76 6.27
C HIS A 189 -13.75 -8.95 5.26
N VAL A 190 -12.83 -8.11 5.73
CA VAL A 190 -11.91 -7.34 4.88
C VAL A 190 -11.04 -8.27 4.04
N ASN A 191 -10.41 -9.29 4.65
CA ASN A 191 -9.55 -10.23 3.96
C ASN A 191 -10.31 -11.05 2.91
N ARG A 192 -11.53 -11.52 3.22
CA ARG A 192 -12.38 -12.23 2.25
C ARG A 192 -12.78 -11.35 1.09
N ALA A 193 -13.09 -10.08 1.35
CA ALA A 193 -13.39 -9.12 0.29
C ALA A 193 -12.15 -8.88 -0.59
N MET A 194 -10.96 -8.71 -0.01
CA MET A 194 -9.71 -8.60 -0.77
C MET A 194 -9.47 -9.81 -1.67
N THR A 195 -9.67 -11.03 -1.16
CA THR A 195 -9.52 -12.26 -1.96
C THR A 195 -10.50 -12.30 -3.13
N LYS A 196 -11.77 -11.99 -2.91
CA LYS A 196 -12.81 -12.00 -3.95
C LYS A 196 -12.61 -10.93 -5.01
N LEU A 197 -12.13 -9.75 -4.62
CA LEU A 197 -11.86 -8.63 -5.51
C LEU A 197 -10.44 -8.66 -6.08
N HIS A 198 -9.66 -9.71 -5.80
CA HIS A 198 -8.25 -9.84 -6.19
C HIS A 198 -7.38 -8.63 -5.77
N ALA A 199 -7.78 -7.96 -4.67
CA ALA A 199 -7.01 -6.89 -4.09
C ALA A 199 -5.80 -7.47 -3.34
N ARG A 200 -4.60 -7.01 -3.64
CA ARG A 200 -3.35 -7.49 -3.02
C ARG A 200 -3.20 -7.02 -1.57
N ASP A 201 -3.78 -5.88 -1.28
CA ASP A 201 -3.75 -5.23 0.03
C ASP A 201 -4.95 -4.28 0.21
N ARG A 202 -5.02 -3.66 1.39
CA ARG A 202 -6.11 -2.75 1.76
C ARG A 202 -6.16 -1.49 0.88
N ALA A 203 -5.01 -0.99 0.39
CA ALA A 203 -4.96 0.19 -0.47
C ALA A 203 -5.61 -0.10 -1.83
N GLN A 204 -5.32 -1.28 -2.39
CA GLN A 204 -5.99 -1.76 -3.60
C GLN A 204 -7.50 -1.92 -3.40
N LEU A 205 -7.92 -2.39 -2.23
CA LEU A 205 -9.34 -2.52 -1.91
C LEU A 205 -10.04 -1.15 -1.90
N VAL A 206 -9.39 -0.10 -1.38
CA VAL A 206 -9.90 1.28 -1.43
C VAL A 206 -10.06 1.74 -2.87
N ILE A 207 -9.03 1.57 -3.71
CA ILE A 207 -9.06 1.96 -5.12
C ILE A 207 -10.23 1.27 -5.84
N LEU A 208 -10.34 -0.06 -5.71
CA LEU A 208 -11.40 -0.84 -6.34
C LEU A 208 -12.81 -0.39 -5.88
N ALA A 209 -12.98 -0.03 -4.62
CA ALA A 209 -14.25 0.46 -4.09
C ALA A 209 -14.69 1.79 -4.76
N TYR A 210 -13.73 2.68 -5.07
CA TYR A 210 -14.02 3.93 -5.78
C TYR A 210 -14.16 3.73 -7.29
N GLU A 211 -13.29 2.97 -7.93
CA GLU A 211 -13.34 2.69 -9.37
C GLU A 211 -14.62 1.94 -9.78
N SER A 212 -15.12 1.08 -8.90
CA SER A 212 -16.38 0.34 -9.12
C SER A 212 -17.64 1.14 -8.83
N GLY A 213 -17.52 2.37 -8.33
CA GLY A 213 -18.67 3.19 -7.93
C GLY A 213 -19.43 2.68 -6.69
N LEU A 214 -18.82 1.75 -5.93
CA LEU A 214 -19.38 1.25 -4.67
C LEU A 214 -19.49 2.37 -3.62
N VAL A 215 -18.56 3.32 -3.65
CA VAL A 215 -18.58 4.54 -2.84
C VAL A 215 -18.87 5.73 -3.75
N THR A 216 -19.95 6.44 -3.44
CA THR A 216 -20.34 7.65 -4.15
C THR A 216 -20.29 8.86 -3.25
N ARG A 217 -20.33 10.07 -3.84
CA ARG A 217 -20.26 11.37 -3.14
C ARG A 217 -21.36 11.58 -2.07
N ARG A 218 -22.39 10.74 -2.03
CA ARG A 218 -23.50 10.83 -1.06
C ARG A 218 -23.23 10.08 0.24
N ASP A 219 -22.18 9.25 0.28
CA ASP A 219 -21.89 8.35 1.40
C ASP A 219 -20.73 8.82 2.27
N SER A 220 -20.23 10.05 2.07
CA SER A 220 -19.07 10.64 2.80
C SER A 220 -19.52 11.58 3.89
#